data_8565dfb1e44ab862e28358cc5bce7964
#
_entry.id   8565dfb1e44ab862e28358cc5bce7964
#
_cell.length_a   1.000
_cell.length_b   1.000
_cell.length_c   1.000
_cell.angle_alpha   90.00
_cell.angle_beta   90.00
_cell.angle_gamma   90.00
#
_symmetry.space_group_name_H-M   'P 1'
#
loop_
_entity.id
_entity.type
_entity.pdbx_description
1 polymer ?
#
loop_
_entity_poly.entity_id
_entity_poly.type
_entity_poly.pdbx_seq_one_letter_code
_entity_poly.pdbx_strand_id
1 'polypeptide(L)'
;EINIAKKSMSTHAFQQEFMASFKNQGSEMFKEEWLQTGTKPTGDGDYYIAIDLAGFQDVSKKKGNTSRLDNTSMAVVYVNEDGWFVENIIYGRWTLDETARKIFQAVKDYRPLSVGIEKGIAKQAVMSPLMDMMKRQSFFFRVEELTHGNQKKTDRIMWALQGRFEHGLITINKKSKEWHSRFCDELFQFPDPLTHDDLIDSLAYIDQLAKVAYIGNFEEHDEFETIDLISGY
;
A
#
# COMPACT_ATOMS: atom_id res chain seq x y z
N GLU A 1 23.60 6.65 -1.66
CA GLU A 1 22.53 6.04 -2.48
C GLU A 1 22.51 4.53 -2.36
N ILE A 2 23.62 3.78 -2.59
CA ILE A 2 23.67 2.31 -2.50
C ILE A 2 23.26 1.78 -1.12
N ASN A 3 23.66 2.44 -0.02
CA ASN A 3 23.30 2.04 1.32
C ASN A 3 21.81 2.28 1.65
N ILE A 4 21.18 3.27 1.04
CA ILE A 4 19.76 3.53 1.17
C ILE A 4 18.96 2.48 0.39
N ALA A 5 19.37 2.19 -0.85
CA ALA A 5 18.77 1.14 -1.66
C ALA A 5 18.87 -0.23 -0.96
N LYS A 6 20.02 -0.55 -0.35
CA LYS A 6 20.22 -1.80 0.40
C LYS A 6 19.28 -1.93 1.61
N LYS A 7 18.88 -0.83 2.24
CA LYS A 7 17.95 -0.84 3.40
C LYS A 7 16.48 -0.88 3.01
N SER A 8 16.14 -0.41 1.80
CA SER A 8 14.75 -0.29 1.35
C SER A 8 14.31 -1.39 0.38
N MET A 9 15.24 -2.18 -0.15
CA MET A 9 14.96 -3.26 -1.09
C MET A 9 15.18 -4.61 -0.41
N SER A 10 14.49 -5.66 -0.90
CA SER A 10 14.83 -7.02 -0.47
C SER A 10 16.25 -7.41 -0.92
N THR A 11 16.88 -8.33 -0.20
CA THR A 11 18.19 -8.87 -0.58
C THR A 11 18.17 -9.41 -2.01
N HIS A 12 17.05 -10.04 -2.40
CA HIS A 12 16.88 -10.57 -3.76
C HIS A 12 16.82 -9.45 -4.81
N ALA A 13 15.99 -8.42 -4.60
CA ALA A 13 15.87 -7.28 -5.49
C ALA A 13 17.20 -6.51 -5.61
N PHE A 14 17.90 -6.30 -4.51
CA PHE A 14 19.22 -5.68 -4.50
C PHE A 14 20.27 -6.49 -5.29
N GLN A 15 20.26 -7.82 -5.15
CA GLN A 15 21.14 -8.70 -5.91
C GLN A 15 20.85 -8.68 -7.41
N GLN A 16 19.57 -8.63 -7.80
CA GLN A 16 19.21 -8.53 -9.22
C GLN A 16 19.61 -7.20 -9.84
N GLU A 17 19.30 -6.08 -9.20
CA GLU A 17 19.53 -4.74 -9.74
C GLU A 17 21.00 -4.30 -9.68
N PHE A 18 21.67 -4.54 -8.55
CA PHE A 18 23.01 -3.99 -8.32
C PHE A 18 24.13 -5.01 -8.50
N MET A 19 23.84 -6.30 -8.34
CA MET A 19 24.85 -7.37 -8.44
C MET A 19 24.65 -8.24 -9.68
N ALA A 20 23.63 -7.97 -10.51
CA ALA A 20 23.29 -8.76 -11.70
C ALA A 20 23.21 -10.29 -11.42
N SER A 21 22.80 -10.67 -10.22
CA SER A 21 22.74 -12.06 -9.77
C SER A 21 21.33 -12.61 -9.85
N PHE A 22 21.14 -13.60 -10.72
CA PHE A 22 19.86 -14.32 -10.90
C PHE A 22 19.92 -15.68 -10.17
N LYS A 23 20.13 -15.68 -8.87
CA LYS A 23 20.04 -16.93 -8.10
C LYS A 23 18.58 -17.32 -7.93
N ASN A 24 18.22 -18.53 -8.35
CA ASN A 24 16.96 -19.16 -7.99
C ASN A 24 16.92 -19.34 -6.46
N GLN A 25 16.21 -18.48 -5.76
CA GLN A 25 15.87 -18.72 -4.37
C GLN A 25 14.65 -19.64 -4.31
N GLY A 26 14.57 -20.47 -3.26
CA GLY A 26 13.44 -21.36 -3.01
C GLY A 26 12.10 -20.60 -3.04
N SER A 27 11.03 -21.34 -3.22
CA SER A 27 9.71 -20.91 -3.67
C SER A 27 8.96 -19.91 -2.77
N GLU A 28 9.46 -19.55 -1.60
CA GLU A 28 8.78 -18.64 -0.67
C GLU A 28 9.22 -17.19 -0.89
N MET A 29 8.28 -16.37 -1.35
CA MET A 29 8.54 -14.95 -1.61
C MET A 29 8.52 -14.13 -0.31
N PHE A 30 7.71 -14.55 0.67
CA PHE A 30 7.65 -13.99 2.01
C PHE A 30 7.80 -15.12 3.04
N LYS A 31 8.61 -14.91 4.07
CA LYS A 31 8.85 -15.91 5.11
C LYS A 31 8.08 -15.55 6.38
N GLU A 32 7.56 -16.56 7.08
CA GLU A 32 6.85 -16.36 8.35
C GLU A 32 7.70 -15.63 9.40
N GLU A 33 9.00 -15.90 9.44
CA GLU A 33 9.95 -15.28 10.37
C GLU A 33 10.11 -13.76 10.19
N TRP A 34 9.70 -13.21 9.04
CA TRP A 34 9.76 -11.76 8.76
C TRP A 34 8.54 -11.02 9.29
N LEU A 35 7.46 -11.74 9.64
CA LEU A 35 6.23 -11.14 10.12
C LEU A 35 6.39 -10.63 11.55
N GLN A 36 6.33 -9.32 11.72
CA GLN A 36 6.34 -8.68 13.03
C GLN A 36 4.95 -8.23 13.43
N THR A 37 4.59 -8.45 14.70
CA THR A 37 3.34 -7.95 15.28
C THR A 37 3.65 -7.06 16.48
N GLY A 38 2.91 -5.96 16.60
CA GLY A 38 3.21 -4.99 17.66
C GLY A 38 2.06 -4.02 17.95
N THR A 39 2.40 -2.94 18.62
CA THR A 39 1.53 -1.78 18.85
C THR A 39 2.01 -0.62 18.01
N LYS A 40 1.10 0.31 17.71
CA LYS A 40 1.43 1.55 17.01
C LYS A 40 2.63 2.25 17.69
N PRO A 41 3.65 2.65 16.92
CA PRO A 41 4.77 3.40 17.46
C PRO A 41 4.33 4.77 18.00
N THR A 42 5.10 5.33 18.91
CA THR A 42 4.79 6.61 19.58
C THR A 42 5.38 7.84 18.88
N GLY A 43 6.19 7.65 17.84
CA GLY A 43 6.79 8.74 17.08
C GLY A 43 5.79 9.48 16.19
N ASP A 44 6.21 10.63 15.67
CA ASP A 44 5.43 11.40 14.69
C ASP A 44 5.35 10.64 13.38
N GLY A 45 4.20 10.70 12.73
CA GLY A 45 3.94 10.04 11.45
C GLY A 45 2.50 10.23 11.01
N ASP A 46 2.21 9.77 9.82
CA ASP A 46 0.93 10.00 9.17
C ASP A 46 0.24 8.69 8.77
N TYR A 47 -1.08 8.72 8.75
CA TYR A 47 -1.87 7.64 8.17
C TYR A 47 -2.00 7.79 6.66
N TYR A 48 -1.93 6.66 5.98
CA TYR A 48 -2.21 6.51 4.56
C TYR A 48 -3.26 5.43 4.36
N ILE A 49 -4.15 5.63 3.39
CA ILE A 49 -5.16 4.64 3.02
C ILE A 49 -5.01 4.34 1.53
N ALA A 50 -4.72 3.09 1.19
CA ALA A 50 -4.71 2.62 -0.19
C ALA A 50 -5.82 1.61 -0.43
N ILE A 51 -6.52 1.74 -1.54
CA ILE A 51 -7.74 1.01 -1.84
C ILE A 51 -7.59 0.32 -3.19
N ASP A 52 -7.70 -1.01 -3.14
CA ASP A 52 -7.88 -1.90 -4.29
C ASP A 52 -9.37 -2.22 -4.42
N LEU A 53 -9.96 -1.82 -5.54
CA LEU A 53 -11.40 -2.00 -5.77
C LEU A 53 -11.67 -3.27 -6.56
N ALA A 54 -12.44 -4.19 -6.00
CA ALA A 54 -13.02 -5.28 -6.76
C ALA A 54 -13.81 -4.77 -7.98
N GLY A 55 -13.72 -5.50 -9.07
CA GLY A 55 -14.61 -5.23 -10.21
C GLY A 55 -16.08 -5.38 -9.78
N PHE A 56 -16.86 -4.31 -9.85
CA PHE A 56 -18.30 -4.33 -9.55
C PHE A 56 -19.06 -5.10 -10.64
N GLN A 57 -18.88 -6.43 -10.67
CA GLN A 57 -19.66 -7.29 -11.55
C GLN A 57 -20.96 -7.66 -10.82
N ASP A 58 -22.06 -7.55 -11.55
CA ASP A 58 -23.37 -7.92 -11.08
C ASP A 58 -23.39 -9.40 -10.68
N VAL A 59 -23.28 -9.68 -9.39
CA VAL A 59 -23.22 -11.03 -8.81
C VAL A 59 -24.45 -11.86 -9.20
N SER A 60 -25.56 -11.18 -9.54
CA SER A 60 -26.82 -11.79 -9.96
C SER A 60 -26.75 -12.48 -11.33
N LYS A 61 -25.75 -12.15 -12.17
CA LYS A 61 -25.62 -12.65 -13.54
C LYS A 61 -24.63 -13.79 -13.70
N LYS A 62 -23.81 -14.11 -12.71
CA LYS A 62 -22.87 -15.25 -12.77
C LYS A 62 -23.48 -16.49 -12.11
N LYS A 63 -24.01 -17.40 -12.93
CA LYS A 63 -24.19 -18.81 -12.53
C LYS A 63 -22.80 -19.47 -12.48
N GLY A 64 -22.11 -19.39 -11.34
CA GLY A 64 -20.78 -19.99 -11.17
C GLY A 64 -20.28 -19.84 -9.74
N ASN A 65 -19.18 -20.50 -9.43
CA ASN A 65 -18.56 -20.49 -8.11
C ASN A 65 -18.17 -19.05 -7.70
N THR A 66 -18.91 -18.44 -6.78
CA THR A 66 -18.72 -17.09 -6.29
C THR A 66 -17.48 -16.94 -5.38
N SER A 67 -16.84 -18.05 -5.01
CA SER A 67 -15.66 -18.07 -4.14
C SER A 67 -14.41 -17.42 -4.76
N ARG A 68 -14.39 -17.25 -6.10
CA ARG A 68 -13.27 -16.64 -6.85
C ARG A 68 -13.50 -15.17 -7.24
N LEU A 69 -14.48 -14.49 -6.64
CA LEU A 69 -14.65 -13.06 -6.86
C LEU A 69 -13.70 -12.29 -5.94
N ASP A 70 -13.00 -11.33 -6.49
CA ASP A 70 -12.11 -10.45 -5.75
C ASP A 70 -12.87 -9.61 -4.72
N ASN A 71 -12.21 -9.24 -3.63
CA ASN A 71 -12.76 -8.35 -2.64
C ASN A 71 -12.22 -6.94 -2.87
N THR A 72 -13.03 -5.93 -2.54
CA THR A 72 -12.49 -4.60 -2.28
C THR A 72 -11.68 -4.67 -0.98
N SER A 73 -10.48 -4.16 -1.00
CA SER A 73 -9.58 -4.09 0.15
C SER A 73 -9.07 -2.68 0.37
N MET A 74 -8.98 -2.27 1.63
CA MET A 74 -8.45 -0.96 2.06
C MET A 74 -7.41 -1.18 3.14
N ALA A 75 -6.15 -0.94 2.83
CA ALA A 75 -5.07 -0.94 3.80
C ALA A 75 -4.99 0.43 4.48
N VAL A 76 -5.03 0.45 5.81
CA VAL A 76 -4.84 1.62 6.66
C VAL A 76 -3.50 1.48 7.36
N VAL A 77 -2.56 2.32 6.99
CA VAL A 77 -1.16 2.20 7.44
C VAL A 77 -0.70 3.52 8.04
N TYR A 78 -0.11 3.44 9.22
CA TYR A 78 0.63 4.53 9.83
C TYR A 78 2.10 4.42 9.42
N VAL A 79 2.65 5.50 8.90
CA VAL A 79 4.04 5.55 8.41
C VAL A 79 4.81 6.60 9.20
N ASN A 80 5.98 6.21 9.70
CA ASN A 80 6.93 7.10 10.36
C ASN A 80 8.38 6.73 9.98
N GLU A 81 9.36 7.30 10.65
CA GLU A 81 10.80 7.04 10.43
C GLU A 81 11.20 5.57 10.63
N ASP A 82 10.51 4.86 11.54
CA ASP A 82 10.80 3.46 11.86
C ASP A 82 10.22 2.48 10.82
N GLY A 83 9.26 2.92 10.01
CA GLY A 83 8.62 2.08 9.00
C GLY A 83 7.10 2.20 8.96
N TRP A 84 6.46 1.09 8.60
CA TRP A 84 5.01 0.99 8.42
C TRP A 84 4.36 0.21 9.57
N PHE A 85 3.33 0.77 10.14
CA PHE A 85 2.45 0.06 11.06
C PHE A 85 1.09 -0.16 10.41
N VAL A 86 0.76 -1.40 10.09
CA VAL A 86 -0.52 -1.78 9.51
C VAL A 86 -1.58 -1.77 10.61
N GLU A 87 -2.31 -0.67 10.69
CA GLU A 87 -3.34 -0.46 11.70
C GLU A 87 -4.56 -1.35 11.47
N ASN A 88 -5.02 -1.39 10.22
CA ASN A 88 -6.21 -2.14 9.84
C ASN A 88 -6.20 -2.49 8.35
N ILE A 89 -6.87 -3.58 7.98
CA ILE A 89 -7.25 -3.88 6.60
C ILE A 89 -8.76 -4.14 6.57
N ILE A 90 -9.49 -3.26 5.91
CA ILE A 90 -10.94 -3.35 5.78
C ILE A 90 -11.23 -3.98 4.42
N TYR A 91 -11.83 -5.15 4.39
CA TYR A 91 -12.06 -5.87 3.14
C TYR A 91 -13.44 -6.50 3.09
N GLY A 92 -13.92 -6.75 1.88
CA GLY A 92 -15.20 -7.41 1.67
C GLY A 92 -15.78 -7.17 0.28
N ARG A 93 -16.96 -7.70 0.07
CA ARG A 93 -17.73 -7.53 -1.16
C ARG A 93 -18.90 -6.61 -0.89
N TRP A 94 -18.84 -5.42 -1.45
CA TRP A 94 -19.81 -4.37 -1.17
C TRP A 94 -20.35 -3.78 -2.46
N THR A 95 -21.53 -3.20 -2.37
CA THR A 95 -22.09 -2.34 -3.42
C THR A 95 -21.27 -1.05 -3.53
N LEU A 96 -21.43 -0.31 -4.61
CA LEU A 96 -20.78 0.99 -4.81
C LEU A 96 -21.03 1.96 -3.66
N ASP A 97 -22.28 2.06 -3.21
CA ASP A 97 -22.67 2.95 -2.11
C ASP A 97 -22.09 2.50 -0.76
N GLU A 98 -22.02 1.20 -0.52
CA GLU A 98 -21.39 0.65 0.68
C GLU A 98 -19.89 0.89 0.66
N THR A 99 -19.25 0.69 -0.48
CA THR A 99 -17.82 0.96 -0.67
C THR A 99 -17.52 2.44 -0.40
N ALA A 100 -18.28 3.35 -1.00
CA ALA A 100 -18.13 4.77 -0.78
C ALA A 100 -18.33 5.16 0.71
N ARG A 101 -19.32 4.56 1.39
CA ARG A 101 -19.52 4.77 2.84
C ARG A 101 -18.35 4.29 3.67
N LYS A 102 -17.80 3.11 3.37
CA LYS A 102 -16.64 2.56 4.09
C LYS A 102 -15.39 3.39 3.89
N ILE A 103 -15.13 3.85 2.65
CA ILE A 103 -14.03 4.77 2.37
C ILE A 103 -14.20 6.06 3.18
N PHE A 104 -15.37 6.67 3.10
CA PHE A 104 -15.64 7.91 3.80
C PHE A 104 -15.49 7.76 5.33
N GLN A 105 -15.99 6.65 5.89
CA GLN A 105 -15.85 6.35 7.31
C GLN A 105 -14.40 6.14 7.71
N ALA A 106 -13.63 5.36 6.95
CA ALA A 106 -12.20 5.14 7.21
C ALA A 106 -11.42 6.47 7.21
N VAL A 107 -11.71 7.37 6.26
CA VAL A 107 -11.05 8.69 6.22
C VAL A 107 -11.43 9.54 7.45
N LYS A 108 -12.67 9.47 7.91
CA LYS A 108 -13.08 10.18 9.14
C LYS A 108 -12.40 9.65 10.39
N ASP A 109 -12.25 8.33 10.50
CA ASP A 109 -11.72 7.67 11.68
C ASP A 109 -10.21 7.83 11.79
N TYR A 110 -9.48 7.68 10.69
CA TYR A 110 -8.01 7.68 10.69
C TYR A 110 -7.37 9.01 10.29
N ARG A 111 -8.12 9.93 9.66
CA ARG A 111 -7.60 11.24 9.20
C ARG A 111 -6.31 11.12 8.41
N PRO A 112 -6.26 10.32 7.35
CA PRO A 112 -5.05 10.08 6.60
C PRO A 112 -4.53 11.35 5.91
N LEU A 113 -3.20 11.44 5.76
CA LEU A 113 -2.54 12.46 4.96
C LEU A 113 -2.91 12.31 3.49
N SER A 114 -2.95 11.07 2.99
CA SER A 114 -3.34 10.78 1.61
C SER A 114 -4.20 9.51 1.52
N VAL A 115 -5.13 9.54 0.56
CA VAL A 115 -6.01 8.41 0.20
C VAL A 115 -5.80 8.08 -1.27
N GLY A 116 -5.42 6.85 -1.57
CA GLY A 116 -5.25 6.39 -2.94
C GLY A 116 -6.29 5.35 -3.32
N ILE A 117 -6.79 5.45 -4.55
CA ILE A 117 -7.68 4.44 -5.15
C ILE A 117 -7.08 4.00 -6.48
N GLU A 118 -7.05 2.69 -6.70
CA GLU A 118 -6.58 2.12 -7.95
C GLU A 118 -7.30 2.70 -9.16
N LYS A 119 -6.54 3.05 -10.20
CA LYS A 119 -7.05 3.57 -11.46
C LYS A 119 -7.91 2.53 -12.18
N GLY A 120 -9.11 2.92 -12.58
CA GLY A 120 -9.97 2.05 -13.37
C GLY A 120 -11.43 2.49 -13.40
N ILE A 121 -12.26 1.69 -14.04
CA ILE A 121 -13.71 1.91 -14.13
C ILE A 121 -14.36 1.89 -12.74
N ALA A 122 -13.88 1.02 -11.86
CA ALA A 122 -14.37 0.90 -10.49
C ALA A 122 -14.16 2.22 -9.70
N LYS A 123 -12.98 2.86 -9.85
CA LYS A 123 -12.71 4.18 -9.26
C LYS A 123 -13.70 5.23 -9.78
N GLN A 124 -13.90 5.30 -11.09
CA GLN A 124 -14.83 6.27 -11.68
C GLN A 124 -16.25 6.10 -11.11
N ALA A 125 -16.67 4.84 -10.96
CA ALA A 125 -18.01 4.52 -10.44
C ALA A 125 -18.15 4.91 -8.95
N VAL A 126 -17.17 4.62 -8.09
CA VAL A 126 -17.23 4.89 -6.65
C VAL A 126 -17.07 6.38 -6.32
N MET A 127 -16.39 7.14 -7.19
CA MET A 127 -16.17 8.58 -6.96
C MET A 127 -17.46 9.39 -6.90
N SER A 128 -18.49 9.05 -7.67
CA SER A 128 -19.77 9.78 -7.65
C SER A 128 -20.46 9.73 -6.28
N PRO A 129 -20.81 8.57 -5.72
CA PRO A 129 -21.39 8.50 -4.38
C PRO A 129 -20.46 9.03 -3.28
N LEU A 130 -19.14 8.88 -3.43
CA LEU A 130 -18.18 9.40 -2.48
C LEU A 130 -18.19 10.94 -2.44
N MET A 131 -18.19 11.60 -3.60
CA MET A 131 -18.29 13.06 -3.69
C MET A 131 -19.61 13.58 -3.14
N ASP A 132 -20.71 12.89 -3.34
CA ASP A 132 -22.00 13.26 -2.75
C ASP A 132 -21.98 13.20 -1.23
N MET A 133 -21.30 12.21 -0.64
CA MET A 133 -21.10 12.14 0.81
C MET A 133 -20.22 13.28 1.31
N MET A 134 -19.12 13.59 0.63
CA MET A 134 -18.25 14.72 0.97
C MET A 134 -19.05 16.03 1.03
N LYS A 135 -19.89 16.28 0.02
CA LYS A 135 -20.77 17.47 -0.04
C LYS A 135 -21.76 17.50 1.11
N ARG A 136 -22.51 16.39 1.33
CA ARG A 136 -23.55 16.30 2.39
C ARG A 136 -22.99 16.49 3.80
N GLN A 137 -21.76 16.02 4.02
CA GLN A 137 -21.09 16.09 5.33
C GLN A 137 -20.17 17.30 5.47
N SER A 138 -20.04 18.13 4.42
CA SER A 138 -19.08 19.24 4.36
C SER A 138 -17.67 18.83 4.78
N PHE A 139 -17.28 17.60 4.40
CA PHE A 139 -15.98 17.01 4.75
C PHE A 139 -15.31 16.53 3.47
N PHE A 140 -14.28 17.26 3.04
CA PHE A 140 -13.60 17.03 1.77
C PHE A 140 -12.19 16.50 1.99
N PHE A 141 -11.78 15.57 1.15
CA PHE A 141 -10.41 15.05 1.07
C PHE A 141 -10.05 14.74 -0.37
N ARG A 142 -8.76 14.75 -0.66
CA ARG A 142 -8.24 14.43 -1.98
C ARG A 142 -8.06 12.93 -2.12
N VAL A 143 -8.37 12.42 -3.30
CA VAL A 143 -8.17 11.02 -3.68
C VAL A 143 -7.12 10.97 -4.78
N GLU A 144 -5.97 10.37 -4.47
CA GLU A 144 -4.90 10.11 -5.42
C GLU A 144 -5.25 8.93 -6.33
N GLU A 145 -4.65 8.89 -7.50
CA GLU A 145 -4.80 7.78 -8.44
C GLU A 145 -3.61 6.84 -8.34
N LEU A 146 -3.87 5.60 -7.91
CA LEU A 146 -2.86 4.55 -7.85
C LEU A 146 -2.79 3.84 -9.21
N THR A 147 -1.59 3.53 -9.67
CA THR A 147 -1.38 2.95 -10.99
C THR A 147 -0.56 1.67 -10.91
N HIS A 148 -0.85 0.73 -11.81
CA HIS A 148 -0.01 -0.45 -11.97
C HIS A 148 1.33 -0.15 -12.67
N GLY A 149 1.44 0.99 -13.35
CA GLY A 149 2.53 1.24 -14.29
C GLY A 149 2.54 0.18 -15.41
N ASN A 150 3.70 -0.12 -15.95
CA ASN A 150 3.91 -1.22 -16.89
C ASN A 150 4.43 -2.49 -16.21
N GLN A 151 4.34 -2.58 -14.88
CA GLN A 151 4.84 -3.71 -14.09
C GLN A 151 3.77 -4.77 -13.91
N LYS A 152 4.20 -6.03 -13.84
CA LYS A 152 3.31 -7.11 -13.42
C LYS A 152 2.91 -6.92 -11.96
N LYS A 153 1.68 -7.32 -11.60
CA LYS A 153 1.18 -7.26 -10.22
C LYS A 153 2.13 -7.91 -9.23
N THR A 154 2.62 -9.10 -9.56
CA THR A 154 3.59 -9.85 -8.74
C THR A 154 4.86 -9.04 -8.45
N ASP A 155 5.43 -8.43 -9.47
CA ASP A 155 6.67 -7.66 -9.32
C ASP A 155 6.42 -6.41 -8.46
N ARG A 156 5.28 -5.73 -8.66
CA ARG A 156 4.91 -4.55 -7.87
C ARG A 156 4.75 -4.88 -6.39
N ILE A 157 4.03 -5.96 -6.05
CA ILE A 157 3.86 -6.41 -4.67
C ILE A 157 5.21 -6.78 -4.06
N MET A 158 6.02 -7.54 -4.77
CA MET A 158 7.36 -7.93 -4.35
C MET A 158 8.23 -6.69 -4.04
N TRP A 159 8.32 -5.77 -4.99
CA TRP A 159 9.13 -4.56 -4.82
C TRP A 159 8.67 -3.68 -3.67
N ALA A 160 7.35 -3.55 -3.46
CA ALA A 160 6.81 -2.74 -2.40
C ALA A 160 7.00 -3.35 -1.01
N LEU A 161 6.86 -4.67 -0.87
CA LEU A 161 6.69 -5.30 0.44
C LEU A 161 7.87 -6.16 0.88
N GLN A 162 8.52 -6.93 -0.02
CA GLN A 162 9.47 -7.96 0.36
C GLN A 162 10.63 -7.42 1.21
N GLY A 163 11.30 -6.37 0.74
CA GLY A 163 12.41 -5.78 1.47
C GLY A 163 11.99 -5.18 2.82
N ARG A 164 10.79 -4.60 2.88
CA ARG A 164 10.28 -4.06 4.14
C ARG A 164 9.97 -5.13 5.17
N PHE A 165 9.40 -6.26 4.76
CA PHE A 165 9.21 -7.42 5.66
C PHE A 165 10.55 -8.02 6.08
N GLU A 166 11.46 -8.28 5.13
CA GLU A 166 12.78 -8.86 5.39
C GLU A 166 13.60 -8.03 6.42
N HIS A 167 13.48 -6.71 6.36
CA HIS A 167 14.21 -5.81 7.25
C HIS A 167 13.41 -5.36 8.49
N GLY A 168 12.22 -5.94 8.71
CA GLY A 168 11.39 -5.62 9.86
C GLY A 168 10.80 -4.21 9.87
N LEU A 169 10.65 -3.61 8.69
CA LEU A 169 10.08 -2.26 8.52
C LEU A 169 8.55 -2.26 8.39
N ILE A 170 7.91 -3.43 8.47
CA ILE A 170 6.45 -3.55 8.53
C ILE A 170 6.07 -4.29 9.81
N THR A 171 5.26 -3.62 10.63
CA THR A 171 4.68 -4.19 11.85
C THR A 171 3.16 -4.27 11.71
N ILE A 172 2.59 -5.43 12.01
CA ILE A 172 1.15 -5.65 11.99
C ILE A 172 0.55 -5.37 13.38
N ASN A 173 -0.60 -4.71 13.43
CA ASN A 173 -1.28 -4.45 14.68
C ASN A 173 -1.65 -5.77 15.38
N LYS A 174 -1.10 -6.02 16.57
CA LYS A 174 -1.35 -7.24 17.36
C LYS A 174 -2.81 -7.43 17.75
N LYS A 175 -3.64 -6.40 17.67
CA LYS A 175 -5.08 -6.45 17.97
C LYS A 175 -5.93 -6.86 16.76
N SER A 176 -5.33 -6.96 15.57
CA SER A 176 -6.04 -7.32 14.33
C SER A 176 -6.38 -8.80 14.33
N LYS A 177 -7.61 -9.14 14.69
CA LYS A 177 -8.07 -10.53 14.73
C LYS A 177 -8.83 -10.96 13.47
N GLU A 178 -9.58 -10.04 12.87
CA GLU A 178 -10.52 -10.38 11.79
C GLU A 178 -9.82 -10.62 10.44
N TRP A 179 -8.87 -9.78 10.07
CA TRP A 179 -8.19 -9.86 8.79
C TRP A 179 -6.82 -10.55 8.85
N HIS A 180 -6.23 -10.71 10.04
CA HIS A 180 -4.85 -11.17 10.22
C HIS A 180 -4.59 -12.55 9.61
N SER A 181 -5.46 -13.54 9.91
CA SER A 181 -5.29 -14.90 9.37
C SER A 181 -5.30 -14.89 7.84
N ARG A 182 -6.29 -14.21 7.24
CA ARG A 182 -6.40 -14.12 5.80
C ARG A 182 -5.20 -13.39 5.16
N PHE A 183 -4.74 -12.33 5.79
CA PHE A 183 -3.54 -11.61 5.35
C PHE A 183 -2.30 -12.51 5.34
N CYS A 184 -2.10 -13.30 6.40
CA CYS A 184 -1.01 -14.27 6.45
C CYS A 184 -1.14 -15.34 5.36
N ASP A 185 -2.35 -15.87 5.13
CA ASP A 185 -2.60 -16.85 4.07
C ASP A 185 -2.25 -16.27 2.69
N GLU A 186 -2.67 -15.03 2.39
CA GLU A 186 -2.32 -14.35 1.14
C GLU A 186 -0.82 -14.09 1.03
N LEU A 187 -0.19 -13.61 2.11
CA LEU A 187 1.24 -13.24 2.12
C LEU A 187 2.16 -14.45 1.90
N PHE A 188 1.93 -15.55 2.64
CA PHE A 188 2.83 -16.69 2.60
C PHE A 188 2.60 -17.62 1.39
N GLN A 189 1.41 -17.58 0.79
CA GLN A 189 1.12 -18.33 -0.43
C GLN A 189 1.42 -17.53 -1.71
N PHE A 190 1.71 -16.24 -1.59
CA PHE A 190 2.03 -15.41 -2.76
C PHE A 190 3.33 -15.87 -3.44
N PRO A 191 3.37 -16.03 -4.78
CA PRO A 191 2.40 -15.61 -5.79
C PRO A 191 1.52 -16.76 -6.34
N ASP A 192 0.94 -17.60 -5.50
CA ASP A 192 0.07 -18.68 -5.96
C ASP A 192 -1.19 -18.10 -6.62
N PRO A 193 -1.45 -18.41 -7.91
CA PRO A 193 -2.63 -17.89 -8.62
C PRO A 193 -3.96 -18.46 -8.12
N LEU A 194 -3.94 -19.46 -7.24
CA LEU A 194 -5.14 -20.04 -6.62
C LEU A 194 -5.54 -19.31 -5.32
N THR A 195 -4.65 -18.53 -4.75
CA THR A 195 -4.88 -17.73 -3.54
C THR A 195 -5.24 -16.30 -3.93
N HIS A 196 -6.14 -15.69 -3.18
CA HIS A 196 -6.43 -14.26 -3.31
C HIS A 196 -5.23 -13.45 -2.83
N ASP A 197 -5.04 -12.28 -3.39
CA ASP A 197 -3.97 -11.35 -3.05
C ASP A 197 -4.49 -9.91 -2.80
N ASP A 198 -5.80 -9.77 -2.56
CA ASP A 198 -6.48 -8.48 -2.43
C ASP A 198 -5.93 -7.65 -1.26
N LEU A 199 -5.62 -8.30 -0.12
CA LEU A 199 -5.15 -7.63 1.09
C LEU A 199 -3.70 -7.16 0.95
N ILE A 200 -2.83 -8.03 0.42
CA ILE A 200 -1.43 -7.68 0.21
C ILE A 200 -1.28 -6.66 -0.92
N ASP A 201 -2.18 -6.68 -1.89
CA ASP A 201 -2.16 -5.72 -3.00
C ASP A 201 -2.52 -4.32 -2.54
N SER A 202 -3.59 -4.15 -1.75
CA SER A 202 -3.91 -2.88 -1.15
C SER A 202 -2.79 -2.35 -0.25
N LEU A 203 -2.08 -3.23 0.49
CA LEU A 203 -0.92 -2.84 1.29
C LEU A 203 0.25 -2.38 0.40
N ALA A 204 0.50 -3.07 -0.71
CA ALA A 204 1.58 -2.71 -1.63
C ALA A 204 1.39 -1.32 -2.25
N TYR A 205 0.15 -0.88 -2.46
CA TYR A 205 -0.14 0.45 -2.97
C TYR A 205 0.23 1.59 -2.02
N ILE A 206 0.40 1.34 -0.73
CA ILE A 206 0.91 2.35 0.22
C ILE A 206 2.28 2.89 -0.21
N ASP A 207 3.11 2.07 -0.87
CA ASP A 207 4.41 2.52 -1.38
C ASP A 207 4.31 3.72 -2.33
N GLN A 208 3.24 3.81 -3.13
CA GLN A 208 3.04 4.95 -4.02
C GLN A 208 2.66 6.23 -3.26
N LEU A 209 1.89 6.12 -2.18
CA LEU A 209 1.43 7.25 -1.38
C LEU A 209 2.53 7.76 -0.44
N ALA A 210 3.24 6.86 0.23
CA ALA A 210 4.27 7.21 1.20
C ALA A 210 5.52 7.84 0.53
N LYS A 211 5.88 7.44 -0.69
CA LYS A 211 7.01 8.06 -1.43
C LYS A 211 6.81 9.54 -1.71
N VAL A 212 5.58 9.95 -2.04
CA VAL A 212 5.28 11.36 -2.34
C VAL A 212 5.48 12.24 -1.11
N ALA A 213 5.18 11.73 0.09
CA ALA A 213 5.37 12.47 1.33
C ALA A 213 6.85 12.69 1.70
N TYR A 214 7.72 11.72 1.43
CA TYR A 214 9.15 11.85 1.71
C TYR A 214 9.89 12.77 0.73
N ILE A 215 9.48 12.84 -0.52
CA ILE A 215 10.10 13.75 -1.51
C ILE A 215 9.80 15.21 -1.19
N GLY A 216 8.63 15.53 -0.67
CA GLY A 216 8.25 16.90 -0.31
C GLY A 216 9.04 17.49 0.87
N ASN A 217 9.62 16.68 1.73
CA ASN A 217 10.39 17.13 2.90
C ASN A 217 11.90 17.30 2.62
N PHE A 218 12.39 16.83 1.47
CA PHE A 218 13.82 16.95 1.11
C PHE A 218 14.18 18.20 0.29
N GLU A 219 13.19 19.00 -0.16
CA GLU A 219 13.45 20.17 -1.00
C GLU A 219 13.76 21.46 -0.21
N GLU A 220 13.74 21.46 1.12
CA GLU A 220 13.97 22.69 1.91
C GLU A 220 15.40 22.87 2.47
N HIS A 221 16.39 22.03 2.14
CA HIS A 221 17.75 22.16 2.67
C HIS A 221 18.88 22.07 1.63
N ASP A 222 18.64 22.42 0.37
CA ASP A 222 19.74 22.79 -0.51
C ASP A 222 19.91 24.33 -0.48
N GLU A 223 20.53 24.84 0.57
CA GLU A 223 21.24 26.11 0.51
C GLU A 223 22.37 25.94 -0.51
N PHE A 224 22.11 26.33 -1.74
CA PHE A 224 23.16 26.58 -2.71
C PHE A 224 24.05 27.68 -2.14
N GLU A 225 25.20 27.33 -1.57
CA GLU A 225 26.30 28.26 -1.44
C GLU A 225 26.65 28.72 -2.86
N THR A 226 26.27 29.94 -3.19
CA THR A 226 26.73 30.64 -4.39
C THR A 226 28.25 30.74 -4.29
N ILE A 227 28.94 29.90 -5.04
CA ILE A 227 30.38 30.07 -5.25
C ILE A 227 30.54 31.38 -6.02
N ASP A 228 31.04 32.38 -5.29
CA ASP A 228 31.37 33.70 -5.86
C ASP A 228 32.51 33.55 -6.86
N LEU A 229 32.19 33.57 -8.14
CA LEU A 229 33.14 33.50 -9.27
C LEU A 229 33.79 34.87 -9.58
N ILE A 230 34.05 35.70 -8.56
CA ILE A 230 34.77 36.95 -8.71
C ILE A 230 35.88 37.04 -7.68
N SER A 231 36.99 36.37 -7.92
CA SER A 231 38.32 36.86 -7.58
C SER A 231 39.37 36.08 -8.35
N GLY A 232 39.59 36.50 -9.58
CA GLY A 232 40.87 36.25 -10.25
C GLY A 232 41.91 37.12 -9.60
N TYR A 233 42.89 36.51 -9.01
CA TYR A 233 44.34 36.77 -9.02
C TYR A 233 44.99 35.58 -8.37
#